data_7dabb0982111f3b0e9fcb4cd62834930
#
_entry.id   7dabb0982111f3b0e9fcb4cd62834930
#
_cell.length_a   1.000
_cell.length_b   1.000
_cell.length_c   1.000
_cell.angle_alpha   90.00
_cell.angle_beta   90.00
_cell.angle_gamma   90.00
#
_symmetry.space_group_name_H-M   'P 1'
#
loop_
_entity.id
_entity.type
_entity.pdbx_description
1 polymer ?
#
loop_
_entity_poly.entity_id
_entity_poly.type
_entity_poly.pdbx_seq_one_letter_code
_entity_poly.pdbx_strand_id
1 'polypeptide(L)'
;KVNDMFYYYREQAALKAKQYQRALDDMAKAIELNPEDLTYRAELAVVNLRVGRYEEALNVLKAALEKDPKYAEAYRLMGIAQLQMKKDKEACASFAKAKELGDPNVDALIEKHCK
;
A
#
# COMPACT_ATOMS: atom_id res chain seq x y z
N LYS A 1 -12.50 -25.08 5.03
CA LYS A 1 -11.97 -24.06 5.92
C LYS A 1 -11.28 -22.96 5.11
N VAL A 2 -11.74 -21.74 5.29
CA VAL A 2 -11.25 -20.61 4.53
C VAL A 2 -10.04 -20.00 5.24
N ASN A 3 -8.96 -19.74 4.48
CA ASN A 3 -7.75 -19.15 5.05
C ASN A 3 -7.49 -17.78 4.44
N ASP A 4 -6.41 -17.14 4.92
CA ASP A 4 -6.08 -15.78 4.50
C ASP A 4 -5.81 -15.69 2.98
N MET A 5 -5.18 -16.70 2.39
CA MET A 5 -4.86 -16.66 0.97
C MET A 5 -6.11 -16.66 0.09
N PHE A 6 -7.19 -17.30 0.54
CA PHE A 6 -8.46 -17.24 -0.17
C PHE A 6 -8.91 -15.78 -0.33
N TYR A 7 -8.87 -15.02 0.76
CA TYR A 7 -9.29 -13.63 0.73
C TYR A 7 -8.36 -12.77 -0.11
N TYR A 8 -7.05 -13.06 -0.06
CA TYR A 8 -6.10 -12.34 -0.88
C TYR A 8 -6.37 -12.52 -2.38
N TYR A 9 -6.58 -13.77 -2.80
CA TYR A 9 -6.85 -14.03 -4.22
C TYR A 9 -8.20 -13.49 -4.66
N ARG A 10 -9.20 -13.54 -3.78
CA ARG A 10 -10.50 -12.98 -4.11
C ARG A 10 -10.42 -11.46 -4.22
N GLU A 11 -9.61 -10.83 -3.40
CA GLU A 11 -9.37 -9.39 -3.49
C GLU A 11 -8.77 -9.02 -4.84
N GLN A 12 -7.80 -9.81 -5.32
CA GLN A 12 -7.20 -9.55 -6.63
C GLN A 12 -8.26 -9.54 -7.72
N ALA A 13 -9.18 -10.48 -7.70
CA ALA A 13 -10.26 -10.54 -8.67
C ALA A 13 -11.23 -9.38 -8.49
N ALA A 14 -11.56 -9.04 -7.24
CA ALA A 14 -12.46 -7.94 -6.96
C ALA A 14 -11.87 -6.61 -7.42
N LEU A 15 -10.56 -6.42 -7.23
CA LEU A 15 -9.91 -5.19 -7.64
C LEU A 15 -9.95 -5.04 -9.17
N LYS A 16 -9.69 -6.12 -9.90
CA LYS A 16 -9.79 -6.08 -11.36
C LYS A 16 -11.22 -5.78 -11.82
N ALA A 17 -12.20 -6.27 -11.09
CA ALA A 17 -13.62 -6.02 -11.42
C ALA A 17 -14.12 -4.69 -10.86
N LYS A 18 -13.25 -3.91 -10.24
CA LYS A 18 -13.56 -2.62 -9.63
C LYS A 18 -14.61 -2.72 -8.52
N GLN A 19 -14.66 -3.87 -7.86
CA GLN A 19 -15.54 -4.10 -6.70
C GLN A 19 -14.77 -3.74 -5.44
N TYR A 20 -14.61 -2.44 -5.23
CA TYR A 20 -13.65 -1.95 -4.22
C TYR A 20 -14.07 -2.27 -2.79
N GLN A 21 -15.38 -2.24 -2.49
CA GLN A 21 -15.80 -2.56 -1.12
C GLN A 21 -15.50 -4.02 -0.79
N ARG A 22 -15.72 -4.92 -1.75
CA ARG A 22 -15.37 -6.33 -1.54
C ARG A 22 -13.85 -6.47 -1.35
N ALA A 23 -13.07 -5.76 -2.14
CA ALA A 23 -11.61 -5.82 -2.02
C ALA A 23 -11.17 -5.35 -0.64
N LEU A 24 -11.75 -4.26 -0.14
CA LEU A 24 -11.45 -3.77 1.21
C LEU A 24 -11.80 -4.80 2.27
N ASP A 25 -12.99 -5.40 2.16
CA ASP A 25 -13.44 -6.39 3.14
C ASP A 25 -12.56 -7.62 3.12
N ASP A 26 -12.14 -8.06 1.93
CA ASP A 26 -11.29 -9.24 1.80
C ASP A 26 -9.91 -9.01 2.42
N MET A 27 -9.34 -7.82 2.21
CA MET A 27 -8.03 -7.53 2.82
C MET A 27 -8.12 -7.40 4.33
N ALA A 28 -9.20 -6.79 4.84
CA ALA A 28 -9.40 -6.72 6.28
C ALA A 28 -9.48 -8.13 6.88
N LYS A 29 -10.16 -9.04 6.20
CA LYS A 29 -10.27 -10.42 6.67
C LYS A 29 -8.94 -11.15 6.59
N ALA A 30 -8.18 -10.96 5.51
CA ALA A 30 -6.87 -11.57 5.39
C ALA A 30 -5.93 -11.12 6.51
N ILE A 31 -5.96 -9.82 6.82
CA ILE A 31 -5.15 -9.27 7.90
C ILE A 31 -5.58 -9.86 9.25
N GLU A 32 -6.88 -10.00 9.47
CA GLU A 32 -7.40 -10.58 10.70
C GLU A 32 -6.87 -12.01 10.89
N LEU A 33 -6.83 -12.77 9.80
CA LEU A 33 -6.40 -14.17 9.85
C LEU A 33 -4.89 -14.33 9.91
N ASN A 34 -4.13 -13.35 9.38
CA ASN A 34 -2.67 -13.44 9.39
C ASN A 34 -2.09 -12.01 9.53
N PRO A 35 -2.15 -11.47 10.76
CA PRO A 35 -1.75 -10.07 10.97
C PRO A 35 -0.26 -9.79 10.79
N GLU A 36 0.57 -10.82 10.72
CA GLU A 36 2.01 -10.63 10.56
C GLU A 36 2.43 -10.53 9.09
N ASP A 37 1.54 -10.82 8.16
CA ASP A 37 1.87 -10.74 6.74
C ASP A 37 1.66 -9.31 6.23
N LEU A 38 2.76 -8.58 6.08
CA LEU A 38 2.70 -7.18 5.69
C LEU A 38 2.23 -6.97 4.25
N THR A 39 2.30 -8.02 3.42
CA THR A 39 1.78 -7.94 2.05
C THR A 39 0.29 -7.58 2.06
N TYR A 40 -0.47 -8.12 3.01
CA TYR A 40 -1.90 -7.83 3.08
C TYR A 40 -2.16 -6.38 3.46
N ARG A 41 -1.33 -5.81 4.34
CA ARG A 41 -1.47 -4.40 4.69
C ARG A 41 -1.13 -3.50 3.52
N ALA A 42 -0.07 -3.83 2.79
CA ALA A 42 0.28 -3.08 1.59
C ALA A 42 -0.84 -3.16 0.55
N GLU A 43 -1.43 -4.33 0.40
CA GLU A 43 -2.52 -4.51 -0.56
C GLU A 43 -3.76 -3.72 -0.14
N LEU A 44 -4.06 -3.69 1.16
CA LEU A 44 -5.15 -2.86 1.66
C LEU A 44 -4.90 -1.39 1.33
N ALA A 45 -3.66 -0.93 1.49
CA ALA A 45 -3.31 0.44 1.13
C ALA A 45 -3.53 0.68 -0.36
N VAL A 46 -3.18 -0.29 -1.22
CA VAL A 46 -3.39 -0.16 -2.66
C VAL A 46 -4.88 0.03 -2.97
N VAL A 47 -5.74 -0.75 -2.33
CA VAL A 47 -7.19 -0.61 -2.55
C VAL A 47 -7.67 0.76 -2.08
N ASN A 48 -7.20 1.21 -0.91
CA ASN A 48 -7.55 2.54 -0.42
C ASN A 48 -7.12 3.64 -1.39
N LEU A 49 -5.93 3.50 -1.99
CA LEU A 49 -5.47 4.44 -3.01
C LEU A 49 -6.41 4.46 -4.23
N ARG A 50 -6.88 3.27 -4.64
CA ARG A 50 -7.78 3.17 -5.79
C ARG A 50 -9.11 3.86 -5.55
N VAL A 51 -9.61 3.84 -4.32
CA VAL A 51 -10.90 4.49 -4.01
C VAL A 51 -10.73 5.93 -3.53
N GLY A 52 -9.50 6.44 -3.48
CA GLY A 52 -9.26 7.81 -3.09
C GLY A 52 -9.21 8.06 -1.59
N ARG A 53 -9.07 7.01 -0.79
CA ARG A 53 -8.96 7.14 0.67
C ARG A 53 -7.50 7.24 1.05
N TYR A 54 -6.90 8.37 0.74
CA TYR A 54 -5.44 8.53 0.86
C TYR A 54 -4.98 8.55 2.32
N GLU A 55 -5.75 9.18 3.23
CA GLU A 55 -5.38 9.17 4.65
C GLU A 55 -5.42 7.77 5.23
N GLU A 56 -6.45 6.99 4.89
CA GLU A 56 -6.53 5.62 5.36
C GLU A 56 -5.36 4.80 4.84
N ALA A 57 -4.99 5.01 3.57
CA ALA A 57 -3.82 4.32 3.01
C ALA A 57 -2.57 4.65 3.80
N LEU A 58 -2.35 5.94 4.13
CA LEU A 58 -1.20 6.34 4.93
C LEU A 58 -1.20 5.67 6.30
N ASN A 59 -2.38 5.61 6.94
CA ASN A 59 -2.47 5.02 8.27
C ASN A 59 -2.13 3.54 8.25
N VAL A 60 -2.63 2.82 7.24
CA VAL A 60 -2.33 1.39 7.07
C VAL A 60 -0.84 1.18 6.86
N LEU A 61 -0.22 2.02 6.02
CA LEU A 61 1.20 1.90 5.72
C LEU A 61 2.07 2.24 6.92
N LYS A 62 1.69 3.24 7.70
CA LYS A 62 2.42 3.57 8.92
C LYS A 62 2.38 2.40 9.91
N ALA A 63 1.23 1.73 10.02
CA ALA A 63 1.13 0.55 10.88
C ALA A 63 2.06 -0.56 10.40
N ALA A 64 2.15 -0.75 9.08
CA ALA A 64 3.06 -1.75 8.52
C ALA A 64 4.51 -1.41 8.85
N LEU A 65 4.86 -0.12 8.78
CA LEU A 65 6.23 0.32 9.07
C LEU A 65 6.57 0.21 10.56
N GLU A 66 5.58 0.23 11.45
CA GLU A 66 5.83 -0.04 12.86
C GLU A 66 6.29 -1.49 13.05
N LYS A 67 5.76 -2.41 12.25
CA LYS A 67 6.16 -3.80 12.33
C LYS A 67 7.49 -4.06 11.62
N ASP A 68 7.73 -3.38 10.51
CA ASP A 68 8.98 -3.52 9.76
C ASP A 68 9.40 -2.16 9.21
N PRO A 69 10.27 -1.43 9.94
CA PRO A 69 10.69 -0.09 9.49
C PRO A 69 11.48 -0.08 8.18
N LYS A 70 11.89 -1.24 7.69
CA LYS A 70 12.65 -1.33 6.44
C LYS A 70 11.80 -1.84 5.27
N TYR A 71 10.48 -1.81 5.41
CA TYR A 71 9.58 -2.29 4.37
C TYR A 71 9.49 -1.25 3.26
N ALA A 72 10.33 -1.41 2.25
CA ALA A 72 10.54 -0.40 1.20
C ALA A 72 9.25 -0.09 0.43
N GLU A 73 8.47 -1.12 0.11
CA GLU A 73 7.23 -0.93 -0.66
C GLU A 73 6.26 0.01 0.05
N ALA A 74 6.23 -0.04 1.39
CA ALA A 74 5.35 0.84 2.15
C ALA A 74 5.71 2.31 1.92
N TYR A 75 7.00 2.63 1.87
CA TYR A 75 7.41 4.01 1.60
C TYR A 75 7.04 4.43 0.19
N ARG A 76 7.18 3.55 -0.79
CA ARG A 76 6.78 3.88 -2.16
C ARG A 76 5.29 4.18 -2.23
N LEU A 77 4.47 3.33 -1.60
CA LEU A 77 3.02 3.54 -1.59
C LEU A 77 2.62 4.81 -0.82
N MET A 78 3.34 5.12 0.27
CA MET A 78 3.11 6.38 0.99
C MET A 78 3.37 7.57 0.07
N GLY A 79 4.46 7.52 -0.69
CA GLY A 79 4.75 8.60 -1.64
C GLY A 79 3.65 8.78 -2.66
N ILE A 80 3.08 7.67 -3.16
CA ILE A 80 1.98 7.74 -4.11
C ILE A 80 0.77 8.43 -3.47
N ALA A 81 0.43 8.06 -2.23
CA ALA A 81 -0.68 8.70 -1.52
C ALA A 81 -0.41 10.20 -1.34
N GLN A 82 0.81 10.56 -0.96
CA GLN A 82 1.17 11.95 -0.73
C GLN A 82 1.11 12.77 -2.01
N LEU A 83 1.50 12.21 -3.16
CA LEU A 83 1.32 12.88 -4.44
C LEU A 83 -0.14 13.19 -4.70
N GLN A 84 -1.02 12.24 -4.45
CA GLN A 84 -2.44 12.46 -4.68
C GLN A 84 -3.01 13.53 -3.76
N MET A 85 -2.39 13.70 -2.59
CA MET A 85 -2.78 14.73 -1.63
C MET A 85 -2.09 16.06 -1.89
N LYS A 86 -1.32 16.17 -2.97
CA LYS A 86 -0.58 17.38 -3.36
C LYS A 86 0.52 17.73 -2.38
N LYS A 87 1.07 16.74 -1.69
CA LYS A 87 2.19 16.92 -0.75
C LYS A 87 3.48 16.46 -1.43
N ASP A 88 3.90 17.21 -2.44
CA ASP A 88 4.97 16.77 -3.33
C ASP A 88 6.31 16.58 -2.61
N LYS A 89 6.66 17.47 -1.67
CA LYS A 89 7.93 17.33 -0.94
C LYS A 89 7.95 16.07 -0.09
N GLU A 90 6.84 15.80 0.61
CA GLU A 90 6.75 14.59 1.44
C GLU A 90 6.77 13.35 0.56
N ALA A 91 6.11 13.41 -0.59
CA ALA A 91 6.11 12.29 -1.52
C ALA A 91 7.52 11.96 -1.98
N CYS A 92 8.29 12.97 -2.34
CA CYS A 92 9.66 12.74 -2.81
C CYS A 92 10.56 12.23 -1.69
N ALA A 93 10.33 12.67 -0.44
CA ALA A 93 11.06 12.13 0.69
C ALA A 93 10.72 10.65 0.90
N SER A 94 9.44 10.27 0.75
CA SER A 94 9.03 8.88 0.85
C SER A 94 9.65 8.03 -0.26
N PHE A 95 9.67 8.53 -1.49
CA PHE A 95 10.30 7.81 -2.60
C PHE A 95 11.80 7.64 -2.38
N ALA A 96 12.47 8.68 -1.86
CA ALA A 96 13.89 8.58 -1.58
C ALA A 96 14.17 7.51 -0.52
N LYS A 97 13.31 7.41 0.49
CA LYS A 97 13.46 6.38 1.51
C LYS A 97 13.23 4.99 0.92
N ALA A 98 12.23 4.85 0.04
CA ALA A 98 11.99 3.58 -0.63
C ALA A 98 13.22 3.17 -1.44
N LYS A 99 13.83 4.10 -2.15
CA LYS A 99 15.03 3.82 -2.94
C LYS A 99 16.18 3.39 -2.03
N GLU A 100 16.38 4.11 -0.93
CA GLU A 100 17.43 3.78 0.04
C GLU A 100 17.27 2.35 0.54
N LEU A 101 16.02 1.91 0.73
CA LEU A 101 15.72 0.58 1.24
C LEU A 101 15.63 -0.49 0.14
N GLY A 102 15.89 -0.11 -1.10
CA GLY A 102 16.03 -1.08 -2.17
C GLY A 102 14.79 -1.40 -2.98
N ASP A 103 13.78 -0.53 -2.95
CA ASP A 103 12.57 -0.77 -3.76
C ASP A 103 12.93 -0.73 -5.25
N PRO A 104 12.64 -1.79 -6.01
CA PRO A 104 13.03 -1.82 -7.42
C PRO A 104 12.11 -1.01 -8.33
N ASN A 105 10.99 -0.52 -7.80
CA ASN A 105 9.97 0.11 -8.64
C ASN A 105 9.85 1.62 -8.42
N VAL A 106 10.74 2.22 -7.63
CA VAL A 106 10.59 3.62 -7.24
C VAL A 106 11.30 4.59 -8.17
N ASP A 107 12.29 4.11 -8.95
CA ASP A 107 13.12 5.02 -9.75
C ASP A 107 12.30 5.83 -10.77
N ALA A 108 11.35 5.19 -11.43
CA ALA A 108 10.51 5.88 -12.42
C ALA A 108 9.68 6.99 -11.76
N LEU A 109 9.23 6.75 -10.53
CA LEU A 109 8.46 7.75 -9.80
C LEU A 109 9.31 8.95 -9.43
N ILE A 110 10.55 8.71 -8.98
CA ILE A 110 11.48 9.78 -8.66
C ILE A 110 11.78 10.59 -9.92
N GLU A 111 12.06 9.91 -11.01
CA GLU A 111 12.36 10.56 -12.29
C GLU A 111 11.23 11.48 -12.72
N LYS A 112 10.00 11.01 -12.58
CA LYS A 112 8.83 11.74 -13.07
C LYS A 112 8.42 12.89 -12.15
N HIS A 113 8.56 12.74 -10.83
CA HIS A 113 7.94 13.65 -9.88
C HIS A 113 8.90 14.44 -9.01
N CYS A 114 10.18 14.08 -8.96
CA CYS A 114 11.11 14.63 -7.97
C CYS A 114 12.31 15.34 -8.59
N LYS A 115 12.10 15.97 -9.72
CA LYS A 115 13.15 16.76 -10.34
C LYS A 115 12.96 18.24 -10.21
#